data_29ee4e26d33ac6ead1ad32ae8eb12fbb
#
_entry.id   29ee4e26d33ac6ead1ad32ae8eb12fbb
#
_cell.length_a   1.000
_cell.length_b   1.000
_cell.length_c   1.000
_cell.angle_alpha   90.00
_cell.angle_beta   90.00
_cell.angle_gamma   90.00
#
_symmetry.space_group_name_H-M   'P 1'
#
loop_
_entity.id
_entity.type
_entity.pdbx_description
1 polymer ?
#
loop_
_entity_poly.entity_id
_entity_poly.type
_entity_poly.pdbx_seq_one_letter_code
_entity_poly.pdbx_strand_id
1 'polypeptide(L)'
;ISPYTSSSSTISAYGPIGAGIPGESLDHVVGVLKAYSTCVGAGPFVAERAMSEDWCNILRKFGNEYGAATGRPRRVGPFDAVASRYGLKCQHADKIALTKLDVLSSLTEIPVITAYERNHKTTTVFDPTENIDSFSPVVTMLPGWKQDISACRKYEDLPENARLYIETLERLLDCDIQFISTGAERNEYMIKGEWL
;
A
#
# COMPACT_ATOMS: atom_id res chain seq x y z
N ILE A 1 22.08 2.43 25.85
CA ILE A 1 21.13 1.41 25.36
C ILE A 1 21.76 0.62 24.22
N SER A 2 22.41 1.26 23.23
CA SER A 2 23.33 0.57 22.34
C SER A 2 24.55 0.08 23.16
N PRO A 3 24.97 -1.17 23.13
CA PRO A 3 24.78 -2.16 22.04
C PRO A 3 23.60 -3.14 22.24
N TYR A 4 22.71 -2.92 23.16
CA TYR A 4 21.65 -3.87 23.51
C TYR A 4 20.37 -3.74 22.66
N THR A 5 20.32 -2.73 21.79
CA THR A 5 19.24 -2.54 20.84
C THR A 5 19.76 -2.61 19.41
N SER A 6 19.03 -3.25 18.55
CA SER A 6 19.24 -3.25 17.09
C SER A 6 18.02 -2.68 16.40
N SER A 7 18.20 -2.10 15.21
CA SER A 7 17.10 -1.73 14.35
C SER A 7 16.34 -2.98 13.91
N SER A 8 15.01 -2.89 13.84
CA SER A 8 14.20 -3.96 13.25
C SER A 8 14.56 -4.13 11.78
N SER A 9 14.75 -5.37 11.36
CA SER A 9 14.81 -5.69 9.93
C SER A 9 13.41 -5.83 9.38
N THR A 10 13.13 -5.18 8.26
CA THR A 10 11.87 -5.29 7.55
C THR A 10 11.93 -6.30 6.40
N ILE A 11 13.08 -6.93 6.17
CA ILE A 11 13.26 -7.95 5.13
C ILE A 11 12.77 -9.29 5.67
N SER A 12 11.87 -9.95 4.93
CA SER A 12 11.24 -11.22 5.32
C SER A 12 12.25 -12.33 5.63
N ALA A 13 13.32 -12.43 4.85
CA ALA A 13 14.40 -13.41 5.07
C ALA A 13 15.08 -13.28 6.44
N TYR A 14 14.90 -12.15 7.13
CA TYR A 14 15.41 -11.97 8.49
C TYR A 14 14.49 -12.56 9.58
N GLY A 15 13.25 -12.93 9.19
CA GLY A 15 12.27 -13.51 10.11
C GLY A 15 12.77 -14.75 10.84
N PRO A 16 13.24 -15.80 10.16
CA PRO A 16 13.79 -17.00 10.78
C PRO A 16 15.01 -16.69 11.69
N ILE A 17 15.88 -15.78 11.26
CA ILE A 17 17.04 -15.36 12.05
C ILE A 17 16.57 -14.66 13.35
N GLY A 18 15.61 -13.74 13.24
CA GLY A 18 15.04 -13.04 14.39
C GLY A 18 14.29 -13.95 15.35
N ALA A 19 13.70 -15.03 14.84
CA ALA A 19 13.01 -16.06 15.62
C ALA A 19 13.97 -17.09 16.24
N GLY A 20 15.26 -17.04 15.94
CA GLY A 20 16.26 -17.98 16.47
C GLY A 20 16.29 -19.33 15.75
N ILE A 21 15.74 -19.43 14.55
CA ILE A 21 15.70 -20.63 13.71
C ILE A 21 16.33 -20.35 12.33
N PRO A 22 17.62 -19.97 12.27
CA PRO A 22 18.24 -19.42 11.05
C PRO A 22 18.36 -20.41 9.88
N GLY A 23 18.09 -21.68 10.10
CA GLY A 23 18.13 -22.72 9.07
C GLY A 23 16.80 -22.94 8.35
N GLU A 24 15.73 -22.31 8.83
CA GLU A 24 14.39 -22.46 8.24
C GLU A 24 14.19 -21.50 7.06
N SER A 25 13.45 -21.98 6.06
CA SER A 25 12.96 -21.19 4.93
C SER A 25 11.53 -20.72 5.19
N LEU A 26 11.13 -19.64 4.54
CA LEU A 26 9.73 -19.21 4.52
C LEU A 26 9.04 -19.83 3.30
N ASP A 27 7.96 -20.56 3.54
CA ASP A 27 7.16 -21.14 2.46
C ASP A 27 6.38 -20.04 1.73
N HIS A 28 5.86 -19.07 2.48
CA HIS A 28 5.08 -17.95 1.96
C HIS A 28 5.45 -16.63 2.64
N VAL A 29 5.38 -15.54 1.87
CA VAL A 29 5.57 -14.19 2.35
C VAL A 29 4.40 -13.32 1.90
N VAL A 30 3.60 -12.85 2.86
CA VAL A 30 2.46 -11.96 2.59
C VAL A 30 2.87 -10.50 2.76
N GLY A 31 2.85 -9.73 1.68
CA GLY A 31 3.04 -8.28 1.73
C GLY A 31 1.78 -7.57 2.23
N VAL A 32 1.84 -6.86 3.36
CA VAL A 32 0.70 -6.07 3.87
C VAL A 32 0.78 -4.66 3.31
N LEU A 33 -0.18 -4.28 2.48
CA LEU A 33 -0.27 -2.96 1.86
C LEU A 33 -1.57 -2.25 2.27
N LYS A 34 -1.51 -0.93 2.40
CA LYS A 34 -2.72 -0.10 2.45
C LYS A 34 -3.20 0.18 1.02
N ALA A 35 -4.49 0.40 0.84
CA ALA A 35 -5.05 0.84 -0.45
C ALA A 35 -4.64 2.27 -0.87
N TYR A 36 -3.76 2.91 -0.13
CA TYR A 36 -3.14 4.21 -0.41
C TYR A 36 -1.79 4.31 0.30
N SER A 37 -0.97 5.29 -0.07
CA SER A 37 0.36 5.45 0.50
C SER A 37 0.37 6.36 1.73
N THR A 38 1.18 6.00 2.73
CA THR A 38 1.42 6.85 3.91
C THR A 38 2.91 6.87 4.27
N CYS A 39 3.36 8.00 4.80
CA CYS A 39 4.72 8.13 5.30
C CYS A 39 4.75 8.87 6.63
N VAL A 40 5.68 8.48 7.50
CA VAL A 40 5.99 9.16 8.76
C VAL A 40 7.42 9.68 8.70
N GLY A 41 7.63 10.92 9.10
CA GLY A 41 8.95 11.53 9.08
C GLY A 41 9.28 12.24 7.77
N ALA A 42 10.54 12.69 7.64
CA ALA A 42 11.01 13.61 6.61
C ALA A 42 11.71 12.93 5.41
N GLY A 43 11.48 11.64 5.17
CA GLY A 43 12.05 10.96 4.00
C GLY A 43 11.37 11.35 2.68
N PRO A 44 11.96 10.98 1.53
CA PRO A 44 11.34 11.18 0.23
C PRO A 44 10.00 10.45 0.14
N PHE A 45 8.98 11.13 -0.40
CA PHE A 45 7.65 10.57 -0.52
C PHE A 45 6.94 11.15 -1.75
N VAL A 46 7.12 10.49 -2.88
CA VAL A 46 6.61 10.95 -4.19
C VAL A 46 5.08 11.07 -4.16
N ALA A 47 4.40 10.17 -3.47
CA ALA A 47 2.95 10.09 -3.47
C ALA A 47 2.24 11.35 -2.94
N GLU A 48 2.81 12.08 -1.98
CA GLU A 48 2.17 13.29 -1.45
C GLU A 48 2.09 14.45 -2.47
N ARG A 49 2.94 14.41 -3.50
CA ARG A 49 2.98 15.43 -4.56
C ARG A 49 2.01 15.14 -5.70
N ALA A 50 1.35 13.99 -5.67
CA ALA A 50 0.47 13.52 -6.74
C ALA A 50 -0.89 14.20 -6.74
N MET A 51 -1.34 14.71 -5.59
CA MET A 51 -2.67 15.27 -5.39
C MET A 51 -2.61 16.58 -4.60
N SER A 52 -3.73 17.33 -4.60
CA SER A 52 -3.87 18.53 -3.79
C SER A 52 -3.87 18.24 -2.30
N GLU A 53 -3.52 19.24 -1.48
CA GLU A 53 -3.57 19.12 -0.02
C GLU A 53 -5.00 18.85 0.48
N ASP A 54 -6.03 19.38 -0.18
CA ASP A 54 -7.43 19.11 0.17
C ASP A 54 -7.79 17.64 -0.02
N TRP A 55 -7.34 17.03 -1.11
CA TRP A 55 -7.53 15.60 -1.34
C TRP A 55 -6.80 14.78 -0.26
N CYS A 56 -5.57 15.14 0.06
CA CYS A 56 -4.79 14.51 1.11
C CYS A 56 -5.47 14.66 2.49
N ASN A 57 -6.07 15.81 2.78
CA ASN A 57 -6.79 16.06 4.03
C ASN A 57 -8.05 15.18 4.15
N ILE A 58 -8.79 15.01 3.05
CA ILE A 58 -9.94 14.10 2.98
C ILE A 58 -9.50 12.67 3.30
N LEU A 59 -8.48 12.18 2.62
CA LEU A 59 -7.95 10.83 2.81
C LEU A 59 -7.44 10.62 4.23
N ARG A 60 -6.70 11.59 4.77
CA ARG A 60 -6.17 11.58 6.13
C ARG A 60 -7.28 11.47 7.18
N LYS A 61 -8.37 12.22 6.98
CA LYS A 61 -9.54 12.19 7.87
C LYS A 61 -10.26 10.85 7.83
N PHE A 62 -10.59 10.35 6.64
CA PHE A 62 -11.30 9.06 6.50
C PHE A 62 -10.43 7.87 6.93
N GLY A 63 -9.14 7.90 6.63
CA GLY A 63 -8.18 6.88 7.03
C GLY A 63 -7.73 6.97 8.48
N ASN A 64 -8.13 8.00 9.22
CA ASN A 64 -7.64 8.29 10.57
C ASN A 64 -6.10 8.28 10.63
N GLU A 65 -5.46 8.93 9.64
CA GLU A 65 -4.00 8.90 9.47
C GLU A 65 -3.32 9.95 10.36
N TYR A 66 -3.35 9.67 11.67
CA TYR A 66 -2.70 10.47 12.72
C TYR A 66 -1.84 9.55 13.59
N GLY A 67 -0.81 10.10 14.20
CA GLY A 67 0.04 9.37 15.15
C GLY A 67 -0.75 9.06 16.42
N ALA A 68 -0.79 7.79 16.82
CA ALA A 68 -1.58 7.36 17.98
C ALA A 68 -1.21 8.08 19.29
N ALA A 69 0.08 8.33 19.51
CA ALA A 69 0.57 8.99 20.72
C ALA A 69 0.60 10.52 20.63
N THR A 70 0.83 11.06 19.43
CA THR A 70 1.12 12.51 19.26
C THR A 70 0.01 13.27 18.55
N GLY A 71 -0.98 12.58 17.97
CA GLY A 71 -1.99 13.20 17.11
C GLY A 71 -1.43 13.81 15.83
N ARG A 72 -0.12 13.63 15.54
CA ARG A 72 0.54 14.27 14.40
C ARG A 72 -0.03 13.73 13.09
N PRO A 73 -0.42 14.58 12.13
CA PRO A 73 -0.90 14.12 10.84
C PRO A 73 0.20 13.38 10.08
N ARG A 74 -0.14 12.23 9.51
CA ARG A 74 0.74 11.51 8.60
C ARG A 74 0.71 12.15 7.22
N ARG A 75 1.81 12.05 6.50
CA ARG A 75 1.87 12.33 5.07
C ARG A 75 1.12 11.22 4.34
N VAL A 76 0.24 11.58 3.43
CA VAL A 76 -0.61 10.63 2.69
C VAL A 76 -0.58 10.98 1.20
N GLY A 77 -0.89 10.00 0.37
CA GLY A 77 -1.01 10.18 -1.07
C GLY A 77 -1.65 8.96 -1.73
N PRO A 78 -1.85 8.99 -3.05
CA PRO A 78 -2.34 7.86 -3.82
C PRO A 78 -1.51 6.59 -3.61
N PHE A 79 -2.08 5.46 -3.95
CA PHE A 79 -1.32 4.21 -3.98
C PHE A 79 -0.14 4.35 -4.97
N ASP A 80 1.05 4.08 -4.50
CA ASP A 80 2.27 4.12 -5.31
C ASP A 80 2.65 2.70 -5.75
N ALA A 81 2.27 2.35 -6.99
CA ALA A 81 2.54 1.03 -7.52
C ALA A 81 4.03 0.80 -7.82
N VAL A 82 4.78 1.87 -8.13
CA VAL A 82 6.22 1.77 -8.45
C VAL A 82 7.02 1.38 -7.20
N ALA A 83 6.85 2.13 -6.11
CA ALA A 83 7.51 1.85 -4.84
C ALA A 83 7.01 0.54 -4.22
N SER A 84 5.70 0.28 -4.26
CA SER A 84 5.11 -0.94 -3.69
C SER A 84 5.61 -2.20 -4.38
N ARG A 85 5.69 -2.21 -5.73
CA ARG A 85 6.25 -3.33 -6.49
C ARG A 85 7.71 -3.60 -6.14
N TYR A 86 8.51 -2.54 -5.97
CA TYR A 86 9.89 -2.67 -5.51
C TYR A 86 9.94 -3.31 -4.11
N GLY A 87 9.13 -2.82 -3.17
CA GLY A 87 9.05 -3.36 -1.82
C GLY A 87 8.67 -4.85 -1.80
N LEU A 88 7.65 -5.25 -2.56
CA LEU A 88 7.25 -6.66 -2.68
C LEU A 88 8.38 -7.54 -3.21
N LYS A 89 9.11 -7.08 -4.24
CA LYS A 89 10.28 -7.80 -4.77
C LYS A 89 11.40 -7.95 -3.74
N CYS A 90 11.70 -6.91 -2.96
CA CYS A 90 12.69 -6.99 -1.89
C CYS A 90 12.30 -7.98 -0.78
N GLN A 91 11.00 -8.17 -0.56
CA GLN A 91 10.46 -9.12 0.41
C GLN A 91 10.31 -10.53 -0.12
N HIS A 92 10.42 -10.74 -1.44
CA HIS A 92 9.99 -11.99 -2.09
C HIS A 92 8.53 -12.33 -1.74
N ALA A 93 7.67 -11.31 -1.65
CA ALA A 93 6.26 -11.51 -1.35
C ALA A 93 5.57 -12.19 -2.55
N ASP A 94 4.86 -13.26 -2.26
CA ASP A 94 4.09 -14.05 -3.22
C ASP A 94 2.58 -13.76 -3.15
N LYS A 95 2.13 -13.11 -2.08
CA LYS A 95 0.74 -12.72 -1.85
C LYS A 95 0.66 -11.33 -1.21
N ILE A 96 -0.50 -10.69 -1.39
CA ILE A 96 -0.78 -9.38 -0.80
C ILE A 96 -2.00 -9.47 0.11
N ALA A 97 -1.89 -8.83 1.28
CA ALA A 97 -3.00 -8.42 2.11
C ALA A 97 -3.23 -6.91 1.92
N LEU A 98 -4.31 -6.54 1.20
CA LEU A 98 -4.69 -5.16 0.97
C LEU A 98 -5.60 -4.68 2.09
N THR A 99 -5.19 -3.63 2.78
CA THR A 99 -5.93 -3.08 3.93
C THR A 99 -6.48 -1.68 3.63
N LYS A 100 -7.49 -1.26 4.40
CA LYS A 100 -8.07 0.10 4.33
C LYS A 100 -8.70 0.43 2.96
N LEU A 101 -9.26 -0.56 2.28
CA LEU A 101 -9.98 -0.33 1.03
C LEU A 101 -11.24 0.54 1.27
N ASP A 102 -11.89 0.37 2.40
CA ASP A 102 -13.05 1.14 2.89
C ASP A 102 -12.82 2.65 2.90
N VAL A 103 -11.60 3.08 3.19
CA VAL A 103 -11.23 4.51 3.24
C VAL A 103 -11.44 5.23 1.92
N LEU A 104 -11.35 4.51 0.81
CA LEU A 104 -11.55 5.05 -0.54
C LEU A 104 -13.03 5.13 -0.96
N SER A 105 -13.94 4.57 -0.17
CA SER A 105 -15.38 4.41 -0.52
C SER A 105 -16.11 5.70 -0.86
N SER A 106 -15.68 6.84 -0.31
CA SER A 106 -16.31 8.13 -0.56
C SER A 106 -15.81 8.86 -1.80
N LEU A 107 -14.70 8.41 -2.39
CA LEU A 107 -14.06 9.09 -3.50
C LEU A 107 -14.81 8.85 -4.81
N THR A 108 -14.86 9.90 -5.64
CA THR A 108 -15.44 9.83 -7.00
C THR A 108 -14.45 9.22 -7.98
N GLU A 109 -13.19 9.56 -7.81
CA GLU A 109 -12.06 9.10 -8.60
C GLU A 109 -10.93 8.74 -7.66
N ILE A 110 -10.23 7.66 -7.97
CA ILE A 110 -9.15 7.14 -7.15
C ILE A 110 -7.85 7.20 -7.96
N PRO A 111 -6.94 8.08 -7.59
CA PRO A 111 -5.63 8.18 -8.23
C PRO A 111 -4.74 7.00 -7.85
N VAL A 112 -3.98 6.50 -8.83
CA VAL A 112 -2.92 5.50 -8.64
C VAL A 112 -1.67 5.99 -9.35
N ILE A 113 -0.53 5.99 -8.69
CA ILE A 113 0.76 6.28 -9.31
C ILE A 113 1.23 5.04 -10.03
N THR A 114 1.29 5.12 -11.36
CA THR A 114 1.64 4.00 -12.25
C THR A 114 3.06 4.07 -12.78
N ALA A 115 3.66 5.27 -12.77
CA ALA A 115 5.04 5.51 -13.18
C ALA A 115 5.60 6.76 -12.50
N TYR A 116 6.89 6.96 -12.62
CA TYR A 116 7.59 8.20 -12.28
C TYR A 116 8.11 8.87 -13.54
N GLU A 117 8.20 10.19 -13.53
CA GLU A 117 8.78 10.98 -14.62
C GLU A 117 9.93 11.85 -14.10
N ARG A 118 11.01 11.90 -14.88
CA ARG A 118 12.11 12.84 -14.71
C ARG A 118 12.71 13.18 -16.08
N ASN A 119 12.93 14.46 -16.36
CA ASN A 119 13.50 14.93 -17.62
C ASN A 119 12.75 14.39 -18.87
N HIS A 120 11.41 14.40 -18.84
CA HIS A 120 10.52 13.87 -19.88
C HIS A 120 10.70 12.38 -20.20
N LYS A 121 11.30 11.63 -19.27
CA LYS A 121 11.41 10.17 -19.36
C LYS A 121 10.60 9.54 -18.23
N THR A 122 9.72 8.64 -18.61
CA THR A 122 8.92 7.86 -17.66
C THR A 122 9.61 6.54 -17.34
N THR A 123 9.48 6.11 -16.09
CA THR A 123 9.95 4.81 -15.61
C THR A 123 8.93 4.17 -14.68
N THR A 124 8.80 2.87 -14.75
CA THR A 124 8.05 2.04 -13.81
C THR A 124 8.97 1.28 -12.85
N VAL A 125 10.26 1.55 -12.92
CA VAL A 125 11.28 0.93 -12.06
C VAL A 125 11.66 1.90 -10.96
N PHE A 126 11.57 1.44 -9.71
CA PHE A 126 12.10 2.15 -8.56
C PHE A 126 13.60 1.87 -8.45
N ASP A 127 14.42 2.90 -8.57
CA ASP A 127 15.87 2.81 -8.39
C ASP A 127 16.26 3.52 -7.08
N PRO A 128 16.65 2.79 -6.02
CA PRO A 128 17.00 3.39 -4.73
C PRO A 128 18.34 4.17 -4.77
N THR A 129 19.12 4.05 -5.83
CA THR A 129 20.37 4.80 -6.01
C THR A 129 20.14 6.20 -6.55
N GLU A 130 18.96 6.46 -7.10
CA GLU A 130 18.58 7.74 -7.65
C GLU A 130 17.99 8.68 -6.58
N ASN A 131 18.10 9.97 -6.81
CA ASN A 131 17.41 10.95 -5.96
C ASN A 131 15.90 10.91 -6.23
N ILE A 132 15.16 10.22 -5.38
CA ILE A 132 13.71 10.00 -5.50
C ILE A 132 12.93 11.33 -5.51
N ASP A 133 13.42 12.37 -4.83
CA ASP A 133 12.77 13.68 -4.83
C ASP A 133 12.83 14.41 -6.18
N SER A 134 13.70 13.97 -7.08
CA SER A 134 13.79 14.51 -8.45
C SER A 134 12.73 13.98 -9.42
N PHE A 135 11.94 12.96 -9.00
CA PHE A 135 10.90 12.39 -9.83
C PHE A 135 9.54 13.03 -9.54
N SER A 136 8.72 13.16 -10.58
CA SER A 136 7.31 13.51 -10.50
C SER A 136 6.45 12.25 -10.64
N PRO A 137 5.33 12.15 -9.91
CA PRO A 137 4.41 11.01 -10.06
C PRO A 137 3.62 11.13 -11.37
N VAL A 138 3.48 10.01 -12.09
CA VAL A 138 2.54 9.84 -13.21
C VAL A 138 1.32 9.11 -12.68
N VAL A 139 0.16 9.79 -12.72
CA VAL A 139 -1.07 9.34 -12.07
C VAL A 139 -2.07 8.85 -13.12
N THR A 140 -2.66 7.69 -12.87
CA THR A 140 -3.85 7.19 -13.58
C THR A 140 -5.05 7.32 -12.66
N MET A 141 -6.13 7.92 -13.15
CA MET A 141 -7.39 8.06 -12.40
C MET A 141 -8.28 6.85 -12.67
N LEU A 142 -8.72 6.17 -11.62
CA LEU A 142 -9.70 5.09 -11.67
C LEU A 142 -11.05 5.57 -11.13
N PRO A 143 -12.18 5.03 -11.62
CA PRO A 143 -13.49 5.39 -11.10
C PRO A 143 -13.63 4.91 -9.64
N GLY A 144 -14.15 5.77 -8.78
CA GLY A 144 -14.53 5.41 -7.42
C GLY A 144 -15.87 4.67 -7.39
N TRP A 145 -16.18 4.03 -6.27
CA TRP A 145 -17.40 3.24 -6.13
C TRP A 145 -18.49 3.90 -5.29
N LYS A 146 -18.18 4.89 -4.49
CA LYS A 146 -19.16 5.68 -3.68
C LYS A 146 -20.18 4.83 -2.90
N GLN A 147 -19.76 3.70 -2.42
CA GLN A 147 -20.58 2.77 -1.65
C GLN A 147 -19.80 2.30 -0.44
N ASP A 148 -20.48 2.17 0.69
CA ASP A 148 -19.91 1.53 1.87
C ASP A 148 -19.71 0.03 1.59
N ILE A 149 -18.49 -0.44 1.77
CA ILE A 149 -18.10 -1.84 1.57
C ILE A 149 -17.86 -2.61 2.87
N SER A 150 -18.08 -1.98 4.02
CA SER A 150 -17.81 -2.57 5.34
C SER A 150 -18.59 -3.86 5.60
N ALA A 151 -19.78 -4.00 4.98
CA ALA A 151 -20.61 -5.19 5.06
C ALA A 151 -20.23 -6.31 4.06
N CYS A 152 -19.38 -6.05 3.06
CA CYS A 152 -18.97 -7.04 2.07
C CYS A 152 -18.08 -8.10 2.73
N ARG A 153 -18.39 -9.38 2.46
CA ARG A 153 -17.65 -10.53 3.01
C ARG A 153 -17.15 -11.49 1.93
N LYS A 154 -17.58 -11.28 0.68
CA LYS A 154 -17.13 -12.02 -0.49
C LYS A 154 -16.65 -11.04 -1.56
N TYR A 155 -15.71 -11.47 -2.38
CA TYR A 155 -15.16 -10.63 -3.46
C TYR A 155 -16.24 -10.18 -4.45
N GLU A 156 -17.22 -11.03 -4.71
CA GLU A 156 -18.35 -10.78 -5.61
C GLU A 156 -19.30 -9.70 -5.08
N ASP A 157 -19.35 -9.49 -3.76
CA ASP A 157 -20.20 -8.46 -3.13
C ASP A 157 -19.61 -7.05 -3.30
N LEU A 158 -18.35 -6.93 -3.69
CA LEU A 158 -17.71 -5.65 -3.93
C LEU A 158 -18.31 -4.95 -5.18
N PRO A 159 -18.47 -3.62 -5.13
CA PRO A 159 -18.79 -2.83 -6.32
C PRO A 159 -17.80 -3.10 -7.46
N GLU A 160 -18.28 -3.03 -8.70
CA GLU A 160 -17.46 -3.26 -9.90
C GLU A 160 -16.18 -2.41 -9.91
N ASN A 161 -16.30 -1.13 -9.58
CA ASN A 161 -15.14 -0.23 -9.53
C ASN A 161 -14.14 -0.58 -8.42
N ALA A 162 -14.60 -1.16 -7.29
CA ALA A 162 -13.71 -1.64 -6.24
C ALA A 162 -12.93 -2.88 -6.70
N ARG A 163 -13.59 -3.78 -7.42
CA ARG A 163 -12.92 -4.92 -8.06
C ARG A 163 -11.93 -4.48 -9.13
N LEU A 164 -12.32 -3.53 -9.99
CA LEU A 164 -11.43 -2.93 -11.00
C LEU A 164 -10.18 -2.31 -10.37
N TYR A 165 -10.33 -1.64 -9.22
CA TYR A 165 -9.21 -1.10 -8.47
C TYR A 165 -8.24 -2.20 -8.02
N ILE A 166 -8.75 -3.26 -7.39
CA ILE A 166 -7.97 -4.41 -6.92
C ILE A 166 -7.24 -5.08 -8.08
N GLU A 167 -7.93 -5.40 -9.17
CA GLU A 167 -7.37 -6.05 -10.36
C GLU A 167 -6.31 -5.17 -11.04
N THR A 168 -6.50 -3.85 -11.01
CA THR A 168 -5.49 -2.91 -11.51
C THR A 168 -4.24 -2.93 -10.65
N LEU A 169 -4.38 -2.97 -9.32
CA LEU A 169 -3.22 -3.10 -8.44
C LEU A 169 -2.49 -4.43 -8.65
N GLU A 170 -3.19 -5.56 -8.73
CA GLU A 170 -2.58 -6.87 -9.00
C GLU A 170 -1.73 -6.85 -10.27
N ARG A 171 -2.27 -6.30 -11.36
CA ARG A 171 -1.54 -6.16 -12.63
C ARG A 171 -0.31 -5.25 -12.52
N LEU A 172 -0.42 -4.13 -11.80
CA LEU A 172 0.69 -3.19 -11.63
C LEU A 172 1.79 -3.74 -10.72
N LEU A 173 1.41 -4.55 -9.72
CA LEU A 173 2.31 -5.12 -8.72
C LEU A 173 2.91 -6.46 -9.16
N ASP A 174 2.30 -7.13 -10.15
CA ASP A 174 2.64 -8.49 -10.56
C ASP A 174 2.58 -9.47 -9.37
N CYS A 175 1.50 -9.35 -8.57
CA CYS A 175 1.31 -10.13 -7.35
C CYS A 175 -0.17 -10.15 -6.96
N ASP A 176 -0.68 -11.34 -6.59
CA ASP A 176 -2.09 -11.55 -6.26
C ASP A 176 -2.47 -10.92 -4.91
N ILE A 177 -3.62 -10.25 -4.88
CA ILE A 177 -4.24 -9.74 -3.66
C ILE A 177 -5.25 -10.78 -3.18
N GLN A 178 -4.90 -11.53 -2.13
CA GLN A 178 -5.76 -12.58 -1.60
C GLN A 178 -6.56 -12.16 -0.37
N PHE A 179 -5.98 -11.35 0.51
CA PHE A 179 -6.69 -10.81 1.66
C PHE A 179 -7.08 -9.36 1.41
N ILE A 180 -8.34 -9.00 1.65
CA ILE A 180 -8.88 -7.66 1.42
C ILE A 180 -9.65 -7.23 2.67
N SER A 181 -9.16 -6.20 3.37
CA SER A 181 -9.87 -5.61 4.50
C SER A 181 -10.85 -4.53 4.01
N THR A 182 -12.08 -4.64 4.48
CA THR A 182 -13.20 -3.74 4.15
C THR A 182 -13.62 -2.83 5.31
N GLY A 183 -12.88 -2.89 6.42
CA GLY A 183 -13.12 -2.07 7.59
C GLY A 183 -12.11 -2.31 8.71
N ALA A 184 -12.34 -1.71 9.88
CA ALA A 184 -11.42 -1.74 11.02
C ALA A 184 -11.64 -2.94 11.95
N GLU A 185 -12.81 -3.55 11.91
CA GLU A 185 -13.17 -4.65 12.81
C GLU A 185 -12.56 -5.97 12.37
N ARG A 186 -12.36 -6.88 13.33
CA ARG A 186 -11.68 -8.16 13.10
C ARG A 186 -12.34 -9.03 12.02
N ASN A 187 -13.63 -8.90 11.80
CA ASN A 187 -14.43 -9.67 10.84
C ASN A 187 -14.71 -8.90 9.53
N GLU A 188 -14.15 -7.69 9.35
CA GLU A 188 -14.34 -6.85 8.18
C GLU A 188 -13.26 -7.10 7.13
N TYR A 189 -13.25 -8.32 6.61
CA TYR A 189 -12.36 -8.74 5.54
C TYR A 189 -12.98 -9.84 4.69
N MET A 190 -12.34 -10.11 3.57
CA MET A 190 -12.65 -11.24 2.68
C MET A 190 -11.37 -11.88 2.16
N ILE A 191 -11.49 -13.13 1.72
CA ILE A 191 -10.46 -13.88 1.02
C ILE A 191 -10.87 -14.00 -0.44
N LYS A 192 -9.98 -13.67 -1.37
CA LYS A 192 -10.14 -13.85 -2.80
C LYS A 192 -9.38 -15.12 -3.23
N GLY A 193 -10.11 -16.14 -3.65
CA GLY A 193 -9.51 -17.44 -4.01
C GLY A 193 -9.14 -18.29 -2.79
N GLU A 194 -8.14 -19.15 -2.96
CA GLU A 194 -7.62 -19.99 -1.87
C GLU A 194 -6.58 -19.20 -1.08
N TRP A 195 -6.76 -19.16 0.24
CA TRP A 195 -5.76 -18.62 1.16
C TRP A 195 -4.78 -19.73 1.53
N LEU A 196 -3.51 -19.42 1.59
CA LEU A 196 -2.33 -20.26 1.87
C LEU A 196 -2.61 -21.60 2.56
#